data_780357f854f026b0bf3513bc40a6f3b8
#
_entry.id   780357f854f026b0bf3513bc40a6f3b8
#
_cell.length_a   1.000
_cell.length_b   1.000
_cell.length_c   1.000
_cell.angle_alpha   90.00
_cell.angle_beta   90.00
_cell.angle_gamma   90.00
#
_symmetry.space_group_name_H-M   'P 1'
#
loop_
_entity.id
_entity.type
_entity.pdbx_description
1 polymer ?
#
loop_
_entity_poly.entity_id
_entity_poly.type
_entity_poly.pdbx_seq_one_letter_code
_entity_poly.pdbx_strand_id
1 'polypeptide(L)'
;MEENSHCKNVAGSIENLVFMDVNKISNFFKKPNKENIVTEKINKQKVNKITSEPRKNSFWLLRTAIIFFKLLGLATFAHRIVTQKNKISCIFQYSEFGIVYNVVISGLMIASSYVSIPFRVNMQYENKTNLTVGIEILQTVLGTLVICAILLSYCIDQRSLVRIANRLMNVEHEMDRLYRLYSPLRRQRVLGTQIIVCALKICLLIFLLTTEVMAFHASPVSWLTDIVPTFHVGWLLIQYFLLVTVIQADFDDVNRAIQSLSRINTPDIRPQSLYQTRRIVVSNSTVHQLLQLRDMHCHLCEISENVSDFYSLPVLCAITFLFLTLIYNGYYLISPLLMADEILKYEVLSNTIFWIIFLIYPISLLANRITKILNEIRKTGNVVHSLLSCAIGKETKSELKQFSLQLLHRKIQFTANGYFVLDNTFLHSLIGTVVTYLVILVQFQMGSSCSSRPHCNYTRE
;
A
#
# COMPACT_ATOMS: atom_id res chain seq x y z
N MET A 1 -23.03 6.75 22.01
CA MET A 1 -23.70 5.73 21.18
C MET A 1 -24.86 6.31 20.34
N GLU A 2 -25.11 7.63 20.39
CA GLU A 2 -26.22 8.30 19.69
C GLU A 2 -25.82 9.16 18.48
N GLU A 3 -24.56 9.39 18.22
CA GLU A 3 -24.12 10.23 17.07
C GLU A 3 -24.05 9.51 15.71
N ASN A 4 -24.17 8.18 15.67
CA ASN A 4 -24.11 7.41 14.41
C ASN A 4 -25.46 7.26 13.69
N SER A 5 -26.57 7.72 14.28
CA SER A 5 -27.90 7.61 13.68
C SER A 5 -28.24 8.77 12.74
N HIS A 6 -27.62 9.94 12.87
CA HIS A 6 -27.94 11.12 12.07
C HIS A 6 -27.38 11.06 10.64
N CYS A 7 -26.27 10.38 10.40
CA CYS A 7 -25.73 10.22 9.04
C CYS A 7 -26.51 9.21 8.19
N LYS A 8 -27.24 8.26 8.78
CA LYS A 8 -28.00 7.26 8.02
C LYS A 8 -29.34 7.77 7.50
N ASN A 9 -29.97 8.75 8.17
CA ASN A 9 -31.26 9.26 7.77
C ASN A 9 -31.23 10.35 6.69
N VAL A 10 -30.09 10.96 6.43
CA VAL A 10 -29.91 11.94 5.35
C VAL A 10 -29.66 11.28 3.98
N ALA A 11 -29.08 10.08 3.94
CA ALA A 11 -28.84 9.35 2.71
C ALA A 11 -30.13 8.79 2.06
N GLY A 12 -31.14 8.44 2.84
CA GLY A 12 -32.39 7.86 2.33
C GLY A 12 -33.39 8.85 1.72
N SER A 13 -33.27 10.15 2.01
CA SER A 13 -34.20 11.19 1.52
C SER A 13 -33.75 11.86 0.22
N ILE A 14 -32.51 11.69 -0.20
CA ILE A 14 -31.95 12.36 -1.40
C ILE A 14 -32.08 11.50 -2.66
N GLU A 15 -32.31 10.20 -2.55
CA GLU A 15 -32.46 9.31 -3.70
C GLU A 15 -33.76 9.54 -4.52
N ASN A 16 -34.77 10.19 -3.95
CA ASN A 16 -36.05 10.37 -4.62
C ASN A 16 -36.26 11.73 -5.30
N LEU A 17 -35.30 12.65 -5.26
CA LEU A 17 -35.48 14.02 -5.76
C LEU A 17 -34.62 14.45 -6.95
N VAL A 18 -33.77 13.59 -7.51
CA VAL A 18 -32.84 13.92 -8.61
C VAL A 18 -33.14 13.17 -9.91
N PHE A 19 -34.36 12.70 -10.13
CA PHE A 19 -34.81 12.24 -11.46
C PHE A 19 -35.72 13.27 -12.14
N MET A 20 -35.24 14.50 -12.31
CA MET A 20 -35.81 15.46 -13.25
C MET A 20 -34.82 15.82 -14.35
N ASP A 21 -35.00 15.17 -15.44
CA ASP A 21 -34.80 15.45 -16.85
C ASP A 21 -33.86 16.61 -17.27
N VAL A 22 -32.57 16.36 -17.23
CA VAL A 22 -31.50 17.23 -17.78
C VAL A 22 -31.55 17.22 -19.34
N ASN A 23 -32.33 16.37 -19.97
CA ASN A 23 -32.42 16.26 -21.43
C ASN A 23 -33.30 17.33 -22.11
N LYS A 24 -34.06 18.14 -21.35
CA LYS A 24 -34.92 19.19 -21.95
C LYS A 24 -34.24 20.54 -22.20
N ILE A 25 -33.08 20.80 -21.57
CA ILE A 25 -32.40 22.11 -21.73
C ILE A 25 -31.39 22.13 -22.88
N SER A 26 -30.97 20.98 -23.41
CA SER A 26 -29.98 20.93 -24.50
C SER A 26 -30.54 21.16 -25.90
N ASN A 27 -31.89 21.18 -26.06
CA ASN A 27 -32.52 21.28 -27.39
C ASN A 27 -32.83 22.72 -27.85
N PHE A 28 -32.46 23.73 -27.04
CA PHE A 28 -32.84 25.13 -27.40
C PHE A 28 -31.73 25.93 -28.09
N PHE A 29 -30.51 25.39 -28.23
CA PHE A 29 -29.41 26.11 -28.91
C PHE A 29 -28.71 25.23 -29.95
N LYS A 30 -28.83 25.63 -31.20
CA LYS A 30 -28.08 25.32 -32.42
C LYS A 30 -28.63 24.28 -33.39
N LYS A 31 -29.12 24.80 -34.52
CA LYS A 31 -29.00 24.11 -35.82
C LYS A 31 -27.51 24.16 -36.26
N PRO A 32 -26.79 23.05 -36.39
CA PRO A 32 -25.42 23.05 -36.89
C PRO A 32 -25.34 22.85 -38.38
N ASN A 33 -24.45 23.58 -39.04
CA ASN A 33 -24.04 23.39 -40.42
C ASN A 33 -23.45 21.97 -40.63
N LYS A 34 -23.80 21.31 -41.73
CA LYS A 34 -23.43 19.90 -42.01
C LYS A 34 -21.92 19.64 -42.08
N GLU A 35 -21.09 20.62 -42.41
CA GLU A 35 -19.62 20.45 -42.52
C GLU A 35 -18.93 20.34 -41.18
N ASN A 36 -19.45 20.99 -40.12
CA ASN A 36 -18.87 20.89 -38.78
C ASN A 36 -19.15 19.55 -38.09
N ILE A 37 -20.13 18.78 -38.54
CA ILE A 37 -20.49 17.49 -37.94
C ILE A 37 -19.51 16.39 -38.34
N VAL A 38 -18.93 16.44 -39.52
CA VAL A 38 -17.99 15.43 -40.02
C VAL A 38 -16.63 15.57 -39.32
N THR A 39 -16.15 16.80 -39.19
CA THR A 39 -14.83 17.09 -38.49
C THR A 39 -14.94 16.81 -36.99
N GLU A 40 -16.07 17.07 -36.36
CA GLU A 40 -16.27 16.78 -34.93
C GLU A 40 -16.38 15.27 -34.66
N LYS A 41 -17.01 14.49 -35.59
CA LYS A 41 -17.04 13.02 -35.49
C LYS A 41 -15.66 12.38 -35.67
N ILE A 42 -14.84 12.88 -36.61
CA ILE A 42 -13.49 12.37 -36.86
C ILE A 42 -12.58 12.69 -35.66
N ASN A 43 -12.68 13.89 -35.09
CA ASN A 43 -11.93 14.26 -33.87
C ASN A 43 -12.40 13.47 -32.64
N LYS A 44 -13.71 13.24 -32.46
CA LYS A 44 -14.22 12.38 -31.37
C LYS A 44 -13.80 10.92 -31.51
N GLN A 45 -13.76 10.38 -32.74
CA GLN A 45 -13.26 9.02 -32.97
C GLN A 45 -11.74 8.91 -32.73
N LYS A 46 -10.94 9.92 -33.13
CA LYS A 46 -9.49 9.94 -32.91
C LYS A 46 -9.15 10.11 -31.44
N VAL A 47 -9.87 10.96 -30.71
CA VAL A 47 -9.75 11.15 -29.25
C VAL A 47 -10.18 9.88 -28.49
N ASN A 48 -11.27 9.23 -28.89
CA ASN A 48 -11.72 7.99 -28.28
C ASN A 48 -10.78 6.80 -28.54
N LYS A 49 -10.06 6.77 -29.67
CA LYS A 49 -9.08 5.72 -29.96
C LYS A 49 -7.79 5.90 -29.14
N ILE A 50 -7.35 7.15 -28.94
CA ILE A 50 -6.15 7.47 -28.12
C ILE A 50 -6.41 7.22 -26.62
N THR A 51 -7.65 7.38 -26.13
CA THR A 51 -8.02 7.17 -24.73
C THR A 51 -8.36 5.72 -24.37
N SER A 52 -8.64 4.85 -25.36
CA SER A 52 -9.05 3.46 -25.10
C SER A 52 -7.89 2.48 -24.89
N GLU A 53 -6.72 2.69 -25.52
CA GLU A 53 -5.57 1.83 -25.37
C GLU A 53 -4.93 1.83 -23.98
N PRO A 54 -4.65 2.96 -23.32
CA PRO A 54 -4.04 2.97 -21.99
C PRO A 54 -4.95 2.36 -20.91
N ARG A 55 -6.27 2.40 -21.11
CA ARG A 55 -7.24 1.81 -20.18
C ARG A 55 -7.25 0.29 -20.22
N LYS A 56 -7.06 -0.30 -21.41
CA LYS A 56 -7.00 -1.75 -21.61
C LYS A 56 -5.76 -2.37 -20.97
N ASN A 57 -4.61 -1.70 -21.10
CA ASN A 57 -3.35 -2.14 -20.49
C ASN A 57 -3.37 -2.08 -18.96
N SER A 58 -3.97 -1.03 -18.38
CA SER A 58 -4.15 -0.88 -16.95
C SER A 58 -5.00 -2.01 -16.34
N PHE A 59 -6.06 -2.40 -17.03
CA PHE A 59 -6.94 -3.48 -16.58
C PHE A 59 -6.27 -4.85 -16.61
N TRP A 60 -5.46 -5.12 -17.65
CA TRP A 60 -4.70 -6.37 -17.74
C TRP A 60 -3.69 -6.52 -16.60
N LEU A 61 -2.97 -5.44 -16.27
CA LEU A 61 -2.02 -5.42 -15.15
C LEU A 61 -2.70 -5.66 -13.80
N LEU A 62 -3.84 -5.02 -13.55
CA LEU A 62 -4.63 -5.25 -12.34
C LEU A 62 -5.06 -6.71 -12.22
N ARG A 63 -5.53 -7.31 -13.32
CA ARG A 63 -5.92 -8.73 -13.36
C ARG A 63 -4.74 -9.65 -13.06
N THR A 64 -3.57 -9.40 -13.65
CA THR A 64 -2.36 -10.17 -13.41
C THR A 64 -1.93 -10.08 -11.93
N ALA A 65 -1.94 -8.86 -11.36
CA ALA A 65 -1.64 -8.66 -9.95
C ALA A 65 -2.63 -9.39 -9.03
N ILE A 66 -3.93 -9.34 -9.31
CA ILE A 66 -4.95 -10.07 -8.54
C ILE A 66 -4.70 -11.59 -8.60
N ILE A 67 -4.39 -12.15 -9.78
CA ILE A 67 -4.10 -13.57 -9.93
C ILE A 67 -2.85 -13.94 -9.11
N PHE A 68 -1.80 -13.14 -9.20
CA PHE A 68 -0.57 -13.34 -8.43
C PHE A 68 -0.82 -13.33 -6.91
N PHE A 69 -1.55 -12.34 -6.39
CA PHE A 69 -1.88 -12.29 -4.96
C PHE A 69 -2.83 -13.41 -4.54
N LYS A 70 -3.67 -13.93 -5.44
CA LYS A 70 -4.48 -15.13 -5.17
C LYS A 70 -3.62 -16.37 -5.00
N LEU A 71 -2.59 -16.54 -5.82
CA LEU A 71 -1.64 -17.66 -5.69
C LEU A 71 -0.90 -17.61 -4.34
N LEU A 72 -0.65 -16.42 -3.82
CA LEU A 72 -0.04 -16.23 -2.51
C LEU A 72 -1.02 -16.35 -1.33
N GLY A 73 -2.33 -16.51 -1.58
CA GLY A 73 -3.35 -16.46 -0.54
C GLY A 73 -3.67 -15.07 0.00
N LEU A 74 -3.05 -14.02 -0.55
CA LEU A 74 -3.24 -12.62 -0.15
C LEU A 74 -4.44 -11.93 -0.85
N ALA A 75 -5.24 -12.67 -1.63
CA ALA A 75 -6.45 -12.19 -2.27
C ALA A 75 -7.53 -13.27 -2.26
N THR A 76 -8.18 -13.45 -1.12
CA THR A 76 -9.16 -14.53 -0.87
C THR A 76 -10.50 -14.33 -1.58
N PHE A 77 -10.76 -13.15 -2.18
CA PHE A 77 -12.02 -12.79 -2.83
C PHE A 77 -12.15 -13.34 -4.25
N ALA A 78 -13.39 -13.54 -4.72
CA ALA A 78 -13.71 -13.73 -6.14
C ALA A 78 -13.86 -12.38 -6.84
N HIS A 79 -13.48 -12.30 -8.12
CA HIS A 79 -13.70 -11.12 -8.94
C HIS A 79 -14.55 -11.48 -10.15
N ARG A 80 -15.55 -10.63 -10.44
CA ARG A 80 -16.41 -10.75 -11.61
C ARG A 80 -16.29 -9.49 -12.47
N ILE A 81 -16.01 -9.71 -13.74
CA ILE A 81 -15.95 -8.61 -14.71
C ILE A 81 -17.36 -8.40 -15.24
N VAL A 82 -17.89 -7.19 -15.04
CA VAL A 82 -19.19 -6.79 -15.56
C VAL A 82 -18.98 -5.72 -16.62
N THR A 83 -19.42 -6.02 -17.83
CA THR A 83 -19.40 -5.06 -18.95
C THR A 83 -20.77 -4.42 -19.07
N GLN A 84 -20.91 -3.17 -18.63
CA GLN A 84 -22.15 -2.43 -18.72
C GLN A 84 -21.97 -1.19 -19.60
N LYS A 85 -22.76 -1.05 -20.68
CA LYS A 85 -22.75 0.10 -21.61
C LYS A 85 -21.34 0.55 -22.03
N ASN A 86 -20.51 -0.36 -22.54
CA ASN A 86 -19.11 -0.11 -22.96
C ASN A 86 -18.12 0.31 -21.83
N LYS A 87 -18.49 0.16 -20.56
CA LYS A 87 -17.60 0.31 -19.44
C LYS A 87 -17.34 -1.05 -18.81
N ILE A 88 -16.04 -1.36 -18.63
CA ILE A 88 -15.59 -2.55 -17.93
C ILE A 88 -15.49 -2.18 -16.45
N SER A 89 -16.28 -2.84 -15.61
CA SER A 89 -16.24 -2.70 -14.14
C SER A 89 -15.86 -4.04 -13.53
N CYS A 90 -15.05 -4.01 -12.48
CA CYS A 90 -14.69 -5.20 -11.71
C CYS A 90 -15.44 -5.15 -10.38
N ILE A 91 -16.19 -6.21 -10.08
CA ILE A 91 -16.91 -6.35 -8.80
C ILE A 91 -16.23 -7.48 -8.04
N PHE A 92 -15.90 -7.22 -6.79
CA PHE A 92 -15.30 -8.18 -5.88
C PHE A 92 -16.38 -8.81 -5.00
N GLN A 93 -16.30 -10.11 -4.80
CA GLN A 93 -17.28 -10.88 -4.05
C GLN A 93 -16.59 -11.82 -3.07
N TYR A 94 -17.28 -12.17 -2.00
CA TYR A 94 -16.86 -13.21 -1.06
C TYR A 94 -16.65 -14.54 -1.77
N SER A 95 -15.64 -15.30 -1.36
CA SER A 95 -15.28 -16.59 -1.95
C SER A 95 -14.90 -17.61 -0.88
N GLU A 96 -15.71 -18.64 -0.69
CA GLU A 96 -15.40 -19.76 0.19
C GLU A 96 -14.17 -20.54 -0.29
N PHE A 97 -14.02 -20.64 -1.61
CA PHE A 97 -12.85 -21.29 -2.21
C PHE A 97 -11.53 -20.62 -1.78
N GLY A 98 -11.52 -19.28 -1.66
CA GLY A 98 -10.35 -18.54 -1.18
C GLY A 98 -9.99 -18.86 0.26
N ILE A 99 -10.98 -19.10 1.12
CA ILE A 99 -10.77 -19.51 2.51
C ILE A 99 -10.18 -20.93 2.56
N VAL A 100 -10.81 -21.88 1.85
CA VAL A 100 -10.33 -23.28 1.80
C VAL A 100 -8.89 -23.34 1.29
N TYR A 101 -8.58 -22.56 0.24
CA TYR A 101 -7.22 -22.46 -0.30
C TYR A 101 -6.20 -21.99 0.75
N ASN A 102 -6.51 -20.95 1.52
CA ASN A 102 -5.63 -20.45 2.57
C ASN A 102 -5.45 -21.45 3.73
N VAL A 103 -6.50 -22.16 4.10
CA VAL A 103 -6.41 -23.22 5.11
C VAL A 103 -5.50 -24.36 4.63
N VAL A 104 -5.60 -24.75 3.37
CA VAL A 104 -4.72 -25.78 2.77
C VAL A 104 -3.27 -25.30 2.75
N ILE A 105 -3.00 -24.07 2.31
CA ILE A 105 -1.62 -23.51 2.33
C ILE A 105 -1.08 -23.49 3.75
N SER A 106 -1.86 -23.04 4.74
CA SER A 106 -1.45 -23.03 6.15
C SER A 106 -1.11 -24.44 6.65
N GLY A 107 -1.92 -25.43 6.31
CA GLY A 107 -1.65 -26.84 6.63
C GLY A 107 -0.36 -27.37 5.99
N LEU A 108 -0.12 -27.03 4.72
CA LEU A 108 1.13 -27.37 4.01
C LEU A 108 2.36 -26.70 4.66
N MET A 109 2.25 -25.46 5.10
CA MET A 109 3.35 -24.75 5.78
C MET A 109 3.68 -25.39 7.13
N ILE A 110 2.67 -25.79 7.91
CA ILE A 110 2.87 -26.51 9.18
C ILE A 110 3.53 -27.88 8.91
N ALA A 111 3.03 -28.63 7.94
CA ALA A 111 3.60 -29.92 7.56
C ALA A 111 5.05 -29.79 7.08
N SER A 112 5.37 -28.76 6.29
CA SER A 112 6.74 -28.49 5.84
C SER A 112 7.69 -28.19 6.99
N SER A 113 7.25 -27.47 8.00
CA SER A 113 8.06 -27.18 9.20
C SER A 113 8.33 -28.43 10.03
N TYR A 114 7.32 -29.32 10.13
CA TYR A 114 7.48 -30.59 10.82
C TYR A 114 8.57 -31.48 10.18
N VAL A 115 8.67 -31.48 8.86
CA VAL A 115 9.71 -32.22 8.11
C VAL A 115 11.07 -31.49 8.16
N SER A 116 11.06 -30.18 8.11
CA SER A 116 12.27 -29.38 7.98
C SER A 116 13.06 -29.26 9.29
N ILE A 117 12.39 -29.20 10.44
CA ILE A 117 13.07 -29.07 11.75
C ILE A 117 14.03 -30.24 12.03
N PRO A 118 13.60 -31.52 11.93
CA PRO A 118 14.52 -32.65 12.11
C PRO A 118 15.67 -32.67 11.11
N PHE A 119 15.40 -32.28 9.85
CA PHE A 119 16.44 -32.19 8.83
C PHE A 119 17.52 -31.18 9.20
N ARG A 120 17.16 -29.99 9.70
CA ARG A 120 18.10 -28.94 10.16
C ARG A 120 18.91 -29.37 11.39
N VAL A 121 18.26 -30.02 12.35
CA VAL A 121 18.95 -30.54 13.56
C VAL A 121 20.02 -31.55 13.17
N ASN A 122 19.77 -32.37 12.14
CA ASN A 122 20.69 -33.38 11.69
C ASN A 122 21.76 -32.91 10.69
N MET A 123 21.59 -31.71 10.08
CA MET A 123 22.62 -31.15 9.20
C MET A 123 23.90 -30.84 9.95
N GLN A 124 25.03 -31.24 9.37
CA GLN A 124 26.37 -30.87 9.87
C GLN A 124 26.91 -29.73 9.01
N TYR A 125 27.27 -28.60 9.62
CA TYR A 125 27.94 -27.48 8.99
C TYR A 125 29.06 -26.94 9.91
N GLU A 126 30.05 -26.26 9.32
CA GLU A 126 31.33 -25.94 9.95
C GLU A 126 31.22 -25.22 11.31
N ASN A 127 30.28 -24.37 11.57
CA ASN A 127 30.13 -23.61 12.80
C ASN A 127 28.86 -23.94 13.60
N LYS A 128 28.49 -25.24 13.63
CA LYS A 128 27.30 -25.67 14.34
C LYS A 128 27.46 -25.57 15.85
N THR A 129 26.79 -24.59 16.45
CA THR A 129 26.65 -24.47 17.91
C THR A 129 25.19 -24.71 18.32
N ASN A 130 24.97 -25.10 19.58
CA ASN A 130 23.60 -25.24 20.11
C ASN A 130 22.80 -23.95 19.98
N LEU A 131 23.45 -22.79 20.02
CA LEU A 131 22.83 -21.50 19.86
C LEU A 131 22.36 -21.29 18.41
N THR A 132 23.20 -21.58 17.41
CA THR A 132 22.83 -21.41 15.99
C THR A 132 21.67 -22.33 15.59
N VAL A 133 21.69 -23.58 16.02
CA VAL A 133 20.58 -24.53 15.80
C VAL A 133 19.30 -24.04 16.46
N GLY A 134 19.37 -23.53 17.68
CA GLY A 134 18.22 -22.98 18.39
C GLY A 134 17.59 -21.77 17.65
N ILE A 135 18.43 -20.87 17.12
CA ILE A 135 17.98 -19.69 16.35
C ILE A 135 17.33 -20.14 15.03
N GLU A 136 17.90 -21.09 14.31
CA GLU A 136 17.32 -21.63 13.05
C GLU A 136 15.96 -22.29 13.27
N ILE A 137 15.82 -23.09 14.34
CA ILE A 137 14.53 -23.69 14.70
C ILE A 137 13.51 -22.59 15.03
N LEU A 138 13.91 -21.62 15.86
CA LEU A 138 13.06 -20.47 16.22
C LEU A 138 12.59 -19.71 14.98
N GLN A 139 13.48 -19.43 14.04
CA GLN A 139 13.16 -18.73 12.78
C GLN A 139 12.19 -19.54 11.92
N THR A 140 12.39 -20.87 11.81
CA THR A 140 11.50 -21.76 11.06
C THR A 140 10.09 -21.77 11.66
N VAL A 141 10.00 -21.95 12.99
CA VAL A 141 8.71 -21.94 13.70
C VAL A 141 8.03 -20.60 13.59
N LEU A 142 8.75 -19.52 13.82
CA LEU A 142 8.22 -18.16 13.73
C LEU A 142 7.75 -17.81 12.31
N GLY A 143 8.52 -18.18 11.29
CA GLY A 143 8.15 -17.96 9.88
C GLY A 143 6.84 -18.67 9.52
N THR A 144 6.68 -19.91 9.97
CA THR A 144 5.44 -20.67 9.79
C THR A 144 4.27 -20.04 10.53
N LEU A 145 4.45 -19.67 11.79
CA LEU A 145 3.41 -19.02 12.60
C LEU A 145 2.96 -17.70 11.95
N VAL A 146 3.88 -16.92 11.46
CA VAL A 146 3.58 -15.61 10.82
C VAL A 146 2.80 -15.81 9.52
N ILE A 147 3.17 -16.77 8.65
CA ILE A 147 2.40 -17.08 7.45
C ILE A 147 0.98 -17.53 7.83
N CYS A 148 0.85 -18.46 8.76
CA CYS A 148 -0.45 -18.95 9.21
C CYS A 148 -1.31 -17.82 9.79
N ALA A 149 -0.73 -16.93 10.61
CA ALA A 149 -1.43 -15.76 11.17
C ALA A 149 -1.89 -14.78 10.08
N ILE A 150 -1.06 -14.51 9.08
CA ILE A 150 -1.41 -13.66 7.93
C ILE A 150 -2.55 -14.30 7.13
N LEU A 151 -2.43 -15.56 6.72
CA LEU A 151 -3.44 -16.25 5.92
C LEU A 151 -4.78 -16.37 6.67
N LEU A 152 -4.73 -16.64 7.97
CA LEU A 152 -5.91 -16.69 8.83
C LEU A 152 -6.59 -15.31 8.94
N SER A 153 -5.82 -14.24 9.12
CA SER A 153 -6.34 -12.87 9.12
C SER A 153 -7.08 -12.54 7.82
N TYR A 154 -6.53 -12.93 6.65
CA TYR A 154 -7.19 -12.76 5.36
C TYR A 154 -8.47 -13.60 5.20
N CYS A 155 -8.59 -14.73 5.91
CA CYS A 155 -9.82 -15.51 5.95
C CYS A 155 -10.90 -14.84 6.82
N ILE A 156 -10.51 -14.37 8.01
CA ILE A 156 -11.42 -13.73 8.97
C ILE A 156 -11.95 -12.41 8.40
N ASP A 157 -11.06 -11.56 7.90
CA ASP A 157 -11.37 -10.20 7.46
C ASP A 157 -11.66 -10.09 5.95
N GLN A 158 -11.94 -11.21 5.27
CA GLN A 158 -12.23 -11.24 3.84
C GLN A 158 -13.34 -10.24 3.44
N ARG A 159 -14.39 -10.11 4.28
CA ARG A 159 -15.50 -9.17 4.02
C ARG A 159 -15.03 -7.72 4.03
N SER A 160 -14.08 -7.38 4.89
CA SER A 160 -13.46 -6.06 4.94
C SER A 160 -12.65 -5.77 3.68
N LEU A 161 -11.82 -6.74 3.25
CA LEU A 161 -11.03 -6.63 2.02
C LEU A 161 -11.90 -6.44 0.78
N VAL A 162 -13.00 -7.21 0.65
CA VAL A 162 -13.98 -7.04 -0.44
C VAL A 162 -14.62 -5.66 -0.41
N ARG A 163 -14.98 -5.16 0.77
CA ARG A 163 -15.58 -3.83 0.95
C ARG A 163 -14.59 -2.73 0.54
N ILE A 164 -13.33 -2.81 0.97
CA ILE A 164 -12.26 -1.88 0.60
C ILE A 164 -12.08 -1.85 -0.92
N ALA A 165 -11.94 -3.02 -1.56
CA ALA A 165 -11.73 -3.13 -2.99
C ALA A 165 -12.90 -2.53 -3.79
N ASN A 166 -14.14 -2.83 -3.43
CA ASN A 166 -15.32 -2.28 -4.10
C ASN A 166 -15.47 -0.76 -3.87
N ARG A 167 -15.21 -0.27 -2.66
CA ARG A 167 -15.23 1.18 -2.36
C ARG A 167 -14.17 1.94 -3.16
N LEU A 168 -12.96 1.41 -3.25
CA LEU A 168 -11.88 2.01 -4.03
C LEU A 168 -12.25 2.10 -5.51
N MET A 169 -12.83 1.03 -6.09
CA MET A 169 -13.32 1.03 -7.48
C MET A 169 -14.45 2.02 -7.69
N ASN A 170 -15.35 2.19 -6.72
CA ASN A 170 -16.43 3.17 -6.81
C ASN A 170 -15.89 4.61 -6.79
N VAL A 171 -14.96 4.93 -5.89
CA VAL A 171 -14.28 6.24 -5.84
C VAL A 171 -13.57 6.54 -7.16
N GLU A 172 -12.80 5.59 -7.68
CA GLU A 172 -12.12 5.73 -8.97
C GLU A 172 -13.11 6.01 -10.11
N HIS A 173 -14.26 5.32 -10.09
CA HIS A 173 -15.31 5.52 -11.09
C HIS A 173 -15.99 6.89 -10.97
N GLU A 174 -16.23 7.35 -9.76
CA GLU A 174 -16.82 8.65 -9.47
C GLU A 174 -15.87 9.79 -9.84
N MET A 175 -14.59 9.66 -9.54
CA MET A 175 -13.55 10.59 -9.99
C MET A 175 -13.45 10.68 -11.51
N ASP A 176 -13.53 9.56 -12.23
CA ASP A 176 -13.57 9.53 -13.71
C ASP A 176 -14.82 10.23 -14.28
N ARG A 177 -15.95 10.15 -13.55
CA ARG A 177 -17.22 10.76 -13.94
C ARG A 177 -17.28 12.26 -13.70
N LEU A 178 -16.85 12.72 -12.52
CA LEU A 178 -16.94 14.10 -12.06
C LEU A 178 -15.91 14.99 -12.71
N TYR A 179 -14.76 14.45 -12.89
CA TYR A 179 -13.60 15.19 -13.40
C TYR A 179 -13.06 14.51 -14.64
N ARG A 180 -13.40 15.04 -15.82
CA ARG A 180 -12.60 14.81 -17.04
C ARG A 180 -11.13 15.27 -16.86
N LEU A 181 -10.75 15.62 -15.66
CA LEU A 181 -9.44 15.93 -15.11
C LEU A 181 -8.54 14.70 -14.96
N TYR A 182 -9.02 13.55 -15.37
CA TYR A 182 -8.24 12.33 -15.38
C TYR A 182 -7.00 12.52 -16.26
N SER A 183 -5.87 12.78 -15.63
CA SER A 183 -4.60 12.86 -16.34
C SER A 183 -4.13 11.43 -16.66
N PRO A 184 -4.28 10.93 -17.89
CA PRO A 184 -3.88 9.57 -18.27
C PRO A 184 -2.39 9.33 -18.04
N LEU A 185 -1.57 10.37 -18.18
CA LEU A 185 -0.13 10.37 -17.92
C LEU A 185 0.21 10.05 -16.47
N ARG A 186 -0.64 10.47 -15.53
CA ARG A 186 -0.39 10.24 -14.12
C ARG A 186 -0.70 8.80 -13.73
N ARG A 187 -1.82 8.25 -14.19
CA ARG A 187 -2.16 6.84 -14.00
C ARG A 187 -1.07 5.93 -14.57
N GLN A 188 -0.52 6.28 -15.73
CA GLN A 188 0.62 5.57 -16.30
C GLN A 188 1.86 5.64 -15.39
N ARG A 189 2.14 6.79 -14.74
CA ARG A 189 3.24 6.89 -13.76
C ARG A 189 3.01 6.03 -12.52
N VAL A 190 1.80 6.02 -11.97
CA VAL A 190 1.46 5.16 -10.83
C VAL A 190 1.65 3.70 -11.20
N LEU A 191 1.09 3.26 -12.33
CA LEU A 191 1.26 1.90 -12.85
C LEU A 191 2.72 1.56 -13.13
N GLY A 192 3.47 2.47 -13.77
CA GLY A 192 4.89 2.31 -14.01
C GLY A 192 5.69 2.11 -12.72
N THR A 193 5.40 2.92 -11.68
CA THR A 193 6.02 2.77 -10.37
C THR A 193 5.69 1.39 -9.75
N GLN A 194 4.46 0.94 -9.84
CA GLN A 194 4.03 -0.36 -9.33
C GLN A 194 4.76 -1.51 -10.03
N ILE A 195 4.86 -1.46 -11.37
CA ILE A 195 5.57 -2.46 -12.17
C ILE A 195 7.05 -2.49 -11.81
N ILE A 196 7.70 -1.33 -11.70
CA ILE A 196 9.13 -1.22 -11.36
C ILE A 196 9.38 -1.82 -9.98
N VAL A 197 8.54 -1.52 -8.98
CA VAL A 197 8.67 -2.06 -7.62
C VAL A 197 8.52 -3.58 -7.61
N CYS A 198 7.54 -4.12 -8.31
CA CYS A 198 7.35 -5.57 -8.40
C CYS A 198 8.50 -6.25 -9.15
N ALA A 199 8.96 -5.67 -10.28
CA ALA A 199 10.09 -6.19 -11.06
C ALA A 199 11.38 -6.20 -10.22
N LEU A 200 11.66 -5.11 -9.51
CA LEU A 200 12.83 -5.03 -8.63
C LEU A 200 12.79 -6.07 -7.50
N LYS A 201 11.61 -6.31 -6.90
CA LYS A 201 11.46 -7.37 -5.87
C LYS A 201 11.72 -8.76 -6.45
N ILE A 202 11.28 -9.03 -7.67
CA ILE A 202 11.54 -10.30 -8.37
C ILE A 202 13.04 -10.42 -8.71
N CYS A 203 13.68 -9.36 -9.20
CA CYS A 203 15.12 -9.34 -9.44
C CYS A 203 15.92 -9.63 -8.16
N LEU A 204 15.57 -8.97 -7.05
CA LEU A 204 16.20 -9.23 -5.75
C LEU A 204 16.02 -10.69 -5.29
N LEU A 205 14.86 -11.30 -5.55
CA LEU A 205 14.63 -12.71 -5.25
C LEU A 205 15.55 -13.60 -6.09
N ILE A 206 15.67 -13.32 -7.38
CA ILE A 206 16.55 -14.11 -8.29
C ILE A 206 18.01 -14.00 -7.82
N PHE A 207 18.49 -12.79 -7.49
CA PHE A 207 19.84 -12.61 -6.94
C PHE A 207 20.02 -13.35 -5.62
N LEU A 208 19.04 -13.29 -4.72
CA LEU A 208 19.09 -14.01 -3.46
C LEU A 208 19.20 -15.52 -3.68
N LEU A 209 18.35 -16.10 -4.55
CA LEU A 209 18.39 -17.52 -4.87
C LEU A 209 19.72 -17.95 -5.50
N THR A 210 20.29 -17.13 -6.38
CA THR A 210 21.58 -17.46 -7.01
C THR A 210 22.73 -17.42 -5.99
N THR A 211 22.75 -16.41 -5.10
CA THR A 211 23.79 -16.33 -4.06
C THR A 211 23.64 -17.42 -3.01
N GLU A 212 22.43 -17.83 -2.68
CA GLU A 212 22.15 -18.93 -1.74
C GLU A 212 22.66 -20.27 -2.27
N VAL A 213 22.43 -20.56 -3.55
CA VAL A 213 22.95 -21.77 -4.21
C VAL A 213 24.48 -21.77 -4.26
N MET A 214 25.10 -20.62 -4.52
CA MET A 214 26.55 -20.50 -4.57
C MET A 214 27.22 -20.62 -3.20
N ALA A 215 26.62 -20.00 -2.18
CA ALA A 215 27.21 -19.94 -0.83
C ALA A 215 27.09 -21.25 -0.06
N PHE A 216 25.95 -21.94 -0.15
CA PHE A 216 25.62 -23.04 0.76
C PHE A 216 25.32 -24.38 0.07
N HIS A 217 25.33 -24.46 -1.27
CA HIS A 217 24.82 -25.62 -2.02
C HIS A 217 23.44 -26.08 -1.48
N ALA A 218 22.59 -25.08 -1.15
CA ALA A 218 21.42 -25.23 -0.32
C ALA A 218 20.45 -26.30 -0.84
N SER A 219 19.95 -27.12 0.08
CA SER A 219 18.90 -28.09 -0.25
C SER A 219 17.56 -27.40 -0.49
N PRO A 220 16.67 -27.93 -1.33
CA PRO A 220 15.33 -27.37 -1.54
C PRO A 220 14.51 -27.26 -0.24
N VAL A 221 14.83 -28.04 0.77
CA VAL A 221 14.15 -28.02 2.09
C VAL A 221 14.48 -26.74 2.86
N SER A 222 15.72 -26.22 2.79
CA SER A 222 16.09 -24.97 3.44
C SER A 222 15.38 -23.76 2.79
N TRP A 223 15.18 -23.77 1.48
CA TRP A 223 14.44 -22.70 0.79
C TRP A 223 13.00 -22.60 1.26
N LEU A 224 12.35 -23.75 1.49
CA LEU A 224 10.96 -23.79 1.92
C LEU A 224 10.73 -23.12 3.27
N THR A 225 11.71 -23.20 4.17
CA THR A 225 11.60 -22.68 5.53
C THR A 225 12.14 -21.27 5.74
N ASP A 226 13.06 -20.81 4.91
CA ASP A 226 13.69 -19.50 5.04
C ASP A 226 13.19 -18.50 4.00
N ILE A 227 13.21 -18.91 2.73
CA ILE A 227 12.87 -18.02 1.63
C ILE A 227 11.36 -17.83 1.52
N VAL A 228 10.56 -18.92 1.66
CA VAL A 228 9.10 -18.82 1.49
C VAL A 228 8.44 -17.89 2.50
N PRO A 229 8.72 -17.95 3.83
CA PRO A 229 8.17 -17.00 4.78
C PRO A 229 8.56 -15.55 4.49
N THR A 230 9.83 -15.32 4.21
CA THR A 230 10.35 -13.99 3.91
C THR A 230 9.77 -13.43 2.60
N PHE A 231 9.63 -14.28 1.59
CA PHE A 231 8.98 -13.96 0.32
C PHE A 231 7.51 -13.57 0.54
N HIS A 232 6.76 -14.37 1.30
CA HIS A 232 5.35 -14.13 1.58
C HIS A 232 5.13 -12.82 2.36
N VAL A 233 5.88 -12.60 3.44
CA VAL A 233 5.88 -11.36 4.21
C VAL A 233 6.25 -10.15 3.36
N GLY A 234 7.28 -10.27 2.53
CA GLY A 234 7.69 -9.21 1.62
C GLY A 234 6.59 -8.82 0.62
N TRP A 235 5.84 -9.78 0.08
CA TRP A 235 4.73 -9.53 -0.84
C TRP A 235 3.49 -8.97 -0.14
N LEU A 236 3.23 -9.33 1.11
CA LEU A 236 2.22 -8.67 1.93
C LEU A 236 2.49 -7.16 2.04
N LEU A 237 3.72 -6.78 2.39
CA LEU A 237 4.11 -5.36 2.50
C LEU A 237 4.05 -4.63 1.16
N ILE A 238 4.42 -5.30 0.05
CA ILE A 238 4.27 -4.73 -1.30
C ILE A 238 2.81 -4.57 -1.67
N GLN A 239 1.93 -5.53 -1.37
CA GLN A 239 0.50 -5.40 -1.61
C GLN A 239 -0.07 -4.17 -0.89
N TYR A 240 0.29 -4.00 0.37
CA TYR A 240 -0.11 -2.81 1.14
C TYR A 240 0.45 -1.52 0.53
N PHE A 241 1.73 -1.51 0.14
CA PHE A 241 2.35 -0.38 -0.57
C PHE A 241 1.60 -0.03 -1.87
N LEU A 242 1.22 -1.02 -2.68
CA LEU A 242 0.49 -0.81 -3.94
C LEU A 242 -0.86 -0.14 -3.67
N LEU A 243 -1.60 -0.60 -2.66
CA LEU A 243 -2.90 -0.07 -2.28
C LEU A 243 -2.78 1.38 -1.77
N VAL A 244 -1.85 1.65 -0.85
CA VAL A 244 -1.58 3.01 -0.35
C VAL A 244 -1.12 3.95 -1.47
N THR A 245 -0.40 3.43 -2.49
CA THR A 245 0.02 4.21 -3.65
C THR A 245 -1.17 4.69 -4.50
N VAL A 246 -2.17 3.85 -4.69
CA VAL A 246 -3.41 4.23 -5.40
C VAL A 246 -4.15 5.30 -4.61
N ILE A 247 -4.39 5.07 -3.32
CA ILE A 247 -5.10 6.02 -2.45
C ILE A 247 -4.37 7.38 -2.39
N GLN A 248 -3.04 7.38 -2.29
CA GLN A 248 -2.24 8.63 -2.33
C GLN A 248 -2.44 9.37 -3.65
N ALA A 249 -2.52 8.66 -4.78
CA ALA A 249 -2.75 9.27 -6.07
C ALA A 249 -4.13 9.94 -6.12
N ASP A 250 -5.15 9.31 -5.54
CA ASP A 250 -6.50 9.85 -5.48
C ASP A 250 -6.58 11.10 -4.60
N PHE A 251 -5.92 11.13 -3.44
CA PHE A 251 -5.80 12.34 -2.62
C PHE A 251 -5.13 13.50 -3.35
N ASP A 252 -4.06 13.24 -4.12
CA ASP A 252 -3.38 14.29 -4.88
C ASP A 252 -4.28 14.81 -6.03
N ASP A 253 -5.15 13.97 -6.63
CA ASP A 253 -6.13 14.41 -7.63
C ASP A 253 -7.21 15.30 -7.02
N VAL A 254 -7.74 14.92 -5.85
CA VAL A 254 -8.69 15.75 -5.08
C VAL A 254 -8.04 17.08 -4.71
N ASN A 255 -6.81 17.09 -4.20
CA ASN A 255 -6.09 18.30 -3.84
C ASN A 255 -5.89 19.26 -5.03
N ARG A 256 -5.55 18.71 -6.20
CA ARG A 256 -5.42 19.51 -7.43
C ARG A 256 -6.76 20.07 -7.90
N ALA A 257 -7.84 19.28 -7.78
CA ALA A 257 -9.18 19.72 -8.12
C ALA A 257 -9.61 20.89 -7.22
N ILE A 258 -9.37 20.79 -5.90
CA ILE A 258 -9.61 21.89 -4.97
C ILE A 258 -8.77 23.12 -5.31
N GLN A 259 -7.49 22.97 -5.64
CA GLN A 259 -6.62 24.07 -6.05
C GLN A 259 -7.08 24.72 -7.36
N SER A 260 -7.62 23.97 -8.31
CA SER A 260 -8.13 24.53 -9.57
C SER A 260 -9.33 25.43 -9.36
N LEU A 261 -10.19 25.12 -8.37
CA LEU A 261 -11.30 25.99 -7.98
C LEU A 261 -10.81 27.37 -7.48
N SER A 262 -9.65 27.42 -6.82
CA SER A 262 -9.03 28.67 -6.36
C SER A 262 -8.66 29.59 -7.53
N ARG A 263 -8.09 29.04 -8.59
CA ARG A 263 -7.65 29.81 -9.76
C ARG A 263 -8.79 30.40 -10.60
N ILE A 264 -9.94 29.72 -10.63
CA ILE A 264 -11.11 30.17 -11.36
C ILE A 264 -11.77 31.37 -10.66
N ASN A 265 -11.61 31.47 -9.34
CA ASN A 265 -12.27 32.49 -8.51
C ASN A 265 -11.40 33.74 -8.24
N THR A 266 -10.17 33.84 -8.78
CA THR A 266 -9.40 35.10 -8.74
C THR A 266 -10.05 36.11 -9.71
N PRO A 267 -10.46 37.28 -9.24
CA PRO A 267 -11.11 38.27 -10.09
C PRO A 267 -10.12 38.86 -11.09
N ASP A 268 -10.31 38.56 -12.38
CA ASP A 268 -9.69 39.35 -13.45
C ASP A 268 -10.21 40.80 -13.35
N ILE A 269 -9.31 41.73 -13.26
CA ILE A 269 -9.60 43.19 -13.13
C ILE A 269 -10.09 43.70 -14.49
N ARG A 270 -11.37 43.45 -14.87
CA ARG A 270 -12.04 44.06 -16.04
C ARG A 270 -13.53 44.37 -15.79
N PRO A 271 -14.15 45.34 -16.54
CA PRO A 271 -15.25 46.17 -16.03
C PRO A 271 -16.65 45.54 -15.95
N GLN A 272 -17.47 46.14 -15.20
CA GLN A 272 -18.44 45.76 -14.18
C GLN A 272 -19.89 45.38 -14.58
N SER A 273 -20.38 45.39 -15.81
CA SER A 273 -21.84 45.37 -16.00
C SER A 273 -22.50 44.02 -16.42
N LEU A 274 -21.76 43.08 -16.93
CA LEU A 274 -22.29 41.75 -17.32
C LEU A 274 -22.01 40.65 -16.26
N TYR A 275 -21.41 41.00 -15.15
CA TYR A 275 -20.81 40.06 -14.18
C TYR A 275 -21.77 39.53 -13.14
N GLN A 276 -22.86 40.21 -12.82
CA GLN A 276 -23.65 39.87 -11.64
C GLN A 276 -24.43 38.56 -11.83
N THR A 277 -25.06 38.36 -12.97
CA THR A 277 -25.83 37.10 -13.27
C THR A 277 -24.88 35.93 -13.49
N ARG A 278 -23.75 36.15 -14.17
CA ARG A 278 -22.72 35.12 -14.39
C ARG A 278 -22.02 34.74 -13.09
N ARG A 279 -21.85 35.67 -12.15
CA ARG A 279 -21.23 35.45 -10.83
C ARG A 279 -22.10 34.54 -9.94
N ILE A 280 -23.41 34.66 -9.95
CA ILE A 280 -24.34 33.84 -9.18
C ILE A 280 -24.35 32.40 -9.72
N VAL A 281 -24.40 32.19 -11.03
CA VAL A 281 -24.39 30.87 -11.67
C VAL A 281 -23.05 30.16 -11.45
N VAL A 282 -21.93 30.87 -11.55
CA VAL A 282 -20.59 30.33 -11.27
C VAL A 282 -20.44 30.01 -9.80
N SER A 283 -20.98 30.83 -8.87
CA SER A 283 -20.94 30.59 -7.43
C SER A 283 -21.65 29.29 -7.05
N ASN A 284 -22.86 29.06 -7.53
CA ASN A 284 -23.62 27.83 -7.22
C ASN A 284 -22.96 26.56 -7.80
N SER A 285 -22.42 26.65 -9.01
CA SER A 285 -21.66 25.53 -9.60
C SER A 285 -20.40 25.22 -8.79
N THR A 286 -19.69 26.25 -8.28
CA THR A 286 -18.47 26.09 -7.48
C THR A 286 -18.79 25.48 -6.11
N VAL A 287 -19.88 25.89 -5.46
CA VAL A 287 -20.32 25.31 -4.17
C VAL A 287 -20.61 23.83 -4.36
N HIS A 288 -21.37 23.47 -5.38
CA HIS A 288 -21.69 22.07 -5.65
C HIS A 288 -20.44 21.22 -5.94
N GLN A 289 -19.51 21.74 -6.73
CA GLN A 289 -18.22 21.06 -6.97
C GLN A 289 -17.39 20.91 -5.69
N LEU A 290 -17.39 21.91 -4.82
CA LEU A 290 -16.69 21.86 -3.54
C LEU A 290 -17.27 20.80 -2.61
N LEU A 291 -18.61 20.69 -2.53
CA LEU A 291 -19.30 19.68 -1.75
C LEU A 291 -18.94 18.27 -2.23
N GLN A 292 -18.97 18.04 -3.56
CA GLN A 292 -18.57 16.77 -4.13
C GLN A 292 -17.10 16.41 -3.81
N LEU A 293 -16.20 17.38 -3.87
CA LEU A 293 -14.78 17.16 -3.52
C LEU A 293 -14.59 16.88 -2.04
N ARG A 294 -15.34 17.55 -1.16
CA ARG A 294 -15.37 17.27 0.28
C ARG A 294 -15.81 15.84 0.55
N ASP A 295 -16.92 15.44 -0.05
CA ASP A 295 -17.50 14.09 0.13
C ASP A 295 -16.52 13.02 -0.40
N MET A 296 -15.90 13.26 -1.56
CA MET A 296 -14.86 12.40 -2.11
C MET A 296 -13.65 12.27 -1.17
N HIS A 297 -13.18 13.39 -0.61
CA HIS A 297 -12.11 13.38 0.37
C HIS A 297 -12.50 12.58 1.63
N CYS A 298 -13.74 12.72 2.12
CA CYS A 298 -14.24 11.95 3.27
C CYS A 298 -14.28 10.45 2.97
N HIS A 299 -14.70 10.04 1.77
CA HIS A 299 -14.68 8.63 1.34
C HIS A 299 -13.25 8.08 1.26
N LEU A 300 -12.29 8.84 0.73
CA LEU A 300 -10.89 8.44 0.70
C LEU A 300 -10.30 8.28 2.11
N CYS A 301 -10.66 9.17 3.03
CA CYS A 301 -10.27 9.05 4.43
C CYS A 301 -10.82 7.76 5.06
N GLU A 302 -12.09 7.45 4.85
CA GLU A 302 -12.72 6.24 5.37
C GLU A 302 -12.10 4.97 4.77
N ILE A 303 -11.77 4.97 3.47
CA ILE A 303 -11.05 3.87 2.82
C ILE A 303 -9.66 3.71 3.45
N SER A 304 -8.94 4.81 3.69
CA SER A 304 -7.60 4.79 4.30
C SER A 304 -7.62 4.19 5.71
N GLU A 305 -8.63 4.54 6.53
CA GLU A 305 -8.84 3.97 7.86
C GLU A 305 -9.14 2.46 7.77
N ASN A 306 -10.09 2.06 6.92
CA ASN A 306 -10.42 0.64 6.72
C ASN A 306 -9.21 -0.19 6.22
N VAL A 307 -8.36 0.41 5.37
CA VAL A 307 -7.13 -0.21 4.89
C VAL A 307 -6.12 -0.35 6.03
N SER A 308 -5.93 0.70 6.83
CA SER A 308 -5.05 0.63 8.01
C SER A 308 -5.50 -0.46 8.98
N ASP A 309 -6.79 -0.55 9.26
CA ASP A 309 -7.36 -1.54 10.18
C ASP A 309 -7.20 -2.96 9.66
N PHE A 310 -7.47 -3.20 8.36
CA PHE A 310 -7.31 -4.51 7.75
C PHE A 310 -5.87 -5.03 7.78
N TYR A 311 -4.89 -4.16 7.46
CA TYR A 311 -3.47 -4.55 7.45
C TYR A 311 -2.80 -4.49 8.83
N SER A 312 -3.48 -3.99 9.85
CA SER A 312 -2.94 -3.73 11.19
C SER A 312 -2.27 -4.95 11.82
N LEU A 313 -3.00 -6.06 11.96
CA LEU A 313 -2.48 -7.30 12.54
C LEU A 313 -1.50 -8.03 11.60
N PRO A 314 -1.78 -8.25 10.30
CA PRO A 314 -0.85 -8.87 9.37
C PRO A 314 0.52 -8.16 9.33
N VAL A 315 0.53 -6.82 9.34
CA VAL A 315 1.77 -6.04 9.30
C VAL A 315 2.52 -6.11 10.63
N LEU A 316 1.83 -6.14 11.77
CA LEU A 316 2.48 -6.34 13.07
C LEU A 316 3.24 -7.68 13.10
N CYS A 317 2.60 -8.77 12.68
CA CYS A 317 3.24 -10.09 12.57
C CYS A 317 4.43 -10.06 11.60
N ALA A 318 4.24 -9.42 10.43
CA ALA A 318 5.28 -9.28 9.42
C ALA A 318 6.50 -8.51 9.94
N ILE A 319 6.31 -7.39 10.63
CA ILE A 319 7.40 -6.57 11.18
C ILE A 319 8.15 -7.31 12.28
N THR A 320 7.44 -8.02 13.17
CA THR A 320 8.07 -8.82 14.21
C THR A 320 8.98 -9.90 13.60
N PHE A 321 8.50 -10.59 12.57
CA PHE A 321 9.31 -11.57 11.85
C PHE A 321 10.52 -10.94 11.17
N LEU A 322 10.32 -9.84 10.43
CA LEU A 322 11.40 -9.11 9.75
C LEU A 322 12.46 -8.60 10.73
N PHE A 323 12.04 -8.09 11.88
CA PHE A 323 12.94 -7.60 12.92
C PHE A 323 13.89 -8.69 13.42
N LEU A 324 13.34 -9.85 13.78
CA LEU A 324 14.14 -10.98 14.24
C LEU A 324 15.03 -11.55 13.13
N THR A 325 14.52 -11.63 11.91
CA THR A 325 15.30 -12.10 10.74
C THR A 325 16.42 -11.11 10.39
N LEU A 326 16.23 -9.81 10.56
CA LEU A 326 17.29 -8.80 10.37
C LEU A 326 18.39 -8.91 11.42
N ILE A 327 18.05 -9.12 12.69
CA ILE A 327 19.04 -9.34 13.75
C ILE A 327 19.86 -10.60 13.44
N TYR A 328 19.20 -11.70 13.05
CA TYR A 328 19.86 -12.94 12.68
C TYR A 328 20.85 -12.76 11.52
N ASN A 329 20.38 -12.19 10.39
CA ASN A 329 21.25 -11.93 9.24
C ASN A 329 22.36 -10.93 9.55
N GLY A 330 22.08 -9.90 10.35
CA GLY A 330 23.08 -8.94 10.80
C GLY A 330 24.16 -9.59 11.67
N TYR A 331 23.78 -10.52 12.55
CA TYR A 331 24.72 -11.30 13.35
C TYR A 331 25.62 -12.17 12.45
N TYR A 332 25.05 -12.86 11.45
CA TYR A 332 25.83 -13.63 10.48
C TYR A 332 26.79 -12.78 9.64
N LEU A 333 26.45 -11.52 9.39
CA LEU A 333 27.34 -10.58 8.69
C LEU A 333 28.54 -10.17 9.55
N ILE A 334 28.33 -9.96 10.86
CA ILE A 334 29.35 -9.41 11.77
C ILE A 334 30.21 -10.52 12.36
N SER A 335 29.66 -11.71 12.62
CA SER A 335 30.35 -12.81 13.30
C SER A 335 31.70 -13.21 12.65
N PRO A 336 31.81 -13.40 11.32
CA PRO A 336 33.08 -13.73 10.68
C PRO A 336 34.13 -12.60 10.75
N LEU A 337 33.66 -11.34 10.81
CA LEU A 337 34.56 -10.16 10.91
C LEU A 337 35.23 -10.05 12.27
N LEU A 338 34.63 -10.68 13.30
CA LEU A 338 35.17 -10.67 14.68
C LEU A 338 36.09 -11.84 14.99
N MET A 339 35.97 -12.95 14.25
CA MET A 339 36.82 -14.11 14.38
C MET A 339 37.98 -13.99 13.38
N ALA A 340 39.14 -13.53 13.86
CA ALA A 340 40.31 -13.22 13.03
C ALA A 340 40.91 -14.42 12.27
N ASP A 341 40.50 -15.65 12.59
CA ASP A 341 41.03 -16.90 12.04
C ASP A 341 40.20 -17.50 10.88
N GLU A 342 39.04 -16.92 10.55
CA GLU A 342 38.23 -17.42 9.44
C GLU A 342 38.49 -16.63 8.15
N ILE A 343 38.83 -17.35 7.06
CA ILE A 343 38.91 -16.80 5.71
C ILE A 343 37.49 -16.37 5.35
N LEU A 344 37.24 -15.07 5.23
CA LEU A 344 35.97 -14.49 4.84
C LEU A 344 35.58 -14.99 3.43
N LYS A 345 34.71 -15.96 3.35
CA LYS A 345 34.18 -16.46 2.06
C LYS A 345 33.30 -15.37 1.45
N TYR A 346 33.76 -14.76 0.37
CA TYR A 346 33.07 -13.68 -0.34
C TYR A 346 31.62 -14.04 -0.71
N GLU A 347 31.36 -15.31 -1.02
CA GLU A 347 30.04 -15.83 -1.38
C GLU A 347 29.04 -15.70 -0.21
N VAL A 348 29.44 -16.06 1.01
CA VAL A 348 28.62 -15.97 2.23
C VAL A 348 28.33 -14.51 2.57
N LEU A 349 29.35 -13.64 2.48
CA LEU A 349 29.20 -12.21 2.72
C LEU A 349 28.19 -11.59 1.73
N SER A 350 28.34 -11.89 0.45
CA SER A 350 27.46 -11.37 -0.61
C SER A 350 26.02 -11.86 -0.40
N ASN A 351 25.82 -13.13 -0.08
CA ASN A 351 24.49 -13.69 0.21
C ASN A 351 23.81 -12.95 1.38
N THR A 352 24.53 -12.75 2.48
CA THR A 352 23.98 -12.06 3.67
C THR A 352 23.60 -10.61 3.37
N ILE A 353 24.40 -9.90 2.56
CA ILE A 353 24.07 -8.53 2.11
C ILE A 353 22.78 -8.54 1.28
N PHE A 354 22.62 -9.47 0.33
CA PHE A 354 21.39 -9.59 -0.45
C PHE A 354 20.17 -9.93 0.42
N TRP A 355 20.33 -10.75 1.45
CA TRP A 355 19.29 -11.04 2.44
C TRP A 355 18.84 -9.76 3.14
N ILE A 356 19.76 -8.96 3.66
CA ILE A 356 19.45 -7.70 4.35
C ILE A 356 18.72 -6.73 3.41
N ILE A 357 19.19 -6.57 2.17
CA ILE A 357 18.54 -5.72 1.17
C ILE A 357 17.14 -6.23 0.86
N PHE A 358 16.97 -7.54 0.67
CA PHE A 358 15.70 -8.17 0.37
C PHE A 358 14.66 -7.98 1.48
N LEU A 359 15.10 -7.96 2.76
CA LEU A 359 14.26 -7.73 3.94
C LEU A 359 13.87 -6.25 4.11
N ILE A 360 14.83 -5.34 3.97
CA ILE A 360 14.62 -3.91 4.21
C ILE A 360 13.82 -3.25 3.07
N TYR A 361 13.96 -3.72 1.84
CA TYR A 361 13.35 -3.12 0.65
C TYR A 361 11.82 -2.91 0.77
N PRO A 362 10.97 -3.91 1.09
CA PRO A 362 9.51 -3.72 1.12
C PRO A 362 9.05 -2.81 2.27
N ILE A 363 9.69 -2.88 3.44
CA ILE A 363 9.31 -2.04 4.57
C ILE A 363 9.70 -0.58 4.37
N SER A 364 10.85 -0.30 3.77
CA SER A 364 11.28 1.07 3.46
C SER A 364 10.39 1.72 2.39
N LEU A 365 9.96 0.96 1.38
CA LEU A 365 8.98 1.42 0.40
C LEU A 365 7.66 1.79 1.04
N LEU A 366 7.14 0.92 1.91
CA LEU A 366 5.87 1.12 2.60
C LEU A 366 5.93 2.36 3.52
N ALA A 367 6.95 2.47 4.37
CA ALA A 367 7.13 3.59 5.29
C ALA A 367 7.22 4.93 4.55
N ASN A 368 8.01 5.00 3.47
CA ASN A 368 8.12 6.19 2.63
C ASN A 368 6.77 6.53 1.96
N ARG A 369 6.01 5.53 1.53
CA ARG A 369 4.70 5.75 0.90
C ARG A 369 3.67 6.26 1.91
N ILE A 370 3.64 5.70 3.10
CA ILE A 370 2.76 6.14 4.20
C ILE A 370 3.11 7.58 4.60
N THR A 371 4.37 7.91 4.73
CA THR A 371 4.80 9.30 4.99
C THR A 371 4.29 10.27 3.90
N LYS A 372 4.35 9.85 2.63
CA LYS A 372 3.86 10.67 1.52
C LYS A 372 2.35 10.87 1.54
N ILE A 373 1.55 9.82 1.79
CA ILE A 373 0.09 9.96 1.87
C ILE A 373 -0.32 10.84 3.06
N LEU A 374 0.30 10.70 4.22
CA LEU A 374 0.06 11.57 5.37
C LEU A 374 0.36 13.04 5.06
N ASN A 375 1.41 13.31 4.29
CA ASN A 375 1.74 14.65 3.83
C ASN A 375 0.70 15.19 2.82
N GLU A 376 0.17 14.36 1.90
CA GLU A 376 -0.90 14.79 0.99
C GLU A 376 -2.21 15.09 1.74
N ILE A 377 -2.58 14.29 2.73
CA ILE A 377 -3.75 14.56 3.59
C ILE A 377 -3.56 15.88 4.36
N ARG A 378 -2.37 16.12 4.91
CA ARG A 378 -2.04 17.39 5.59
C ARG A 378 -2.09 18.59 4.64
N LYS A 379 -1.63 18.41 3.39
CA LYS A 379 -1.67 19.42 2.33
C LYS A 379 -3.10 19.84 1.99
N THR A 380 -4.09 18.94 2.06
CA THR A 380 -5.51 19.28 1.87
C THR A 380 -5.95 20.37 2.83
N GLY A 381 -5.56 20.27 4.11
CA GLY A 381 -5.86 21.32 5.11
C GLY A 381 -5.30 22.68 4.71
N ASN A 382 -4.05 22.74 4.25
CA ASN A 382 -3.42 23.98 3.80
C ASN A 382 -4.11 24.58 2.55
N VAL A 383 -4.52 23.73 1.61
CA VAL A 383 -5.25 24.14 0.39
C VAL A 383 -6.62 24.71 0.74
N VAL A 384 -7.37 24.05 1.62
CA VAL A 384 -8.69 24.51 2.09
C VAL A 384 -8.56 25.81 2.87
N HIS A 385 -7.54 25.97 3.72
CA HIS A 385 -7.28 27.21 4.45
C HIS A 385 -6.92 28.37 3.50
N SER A 386 -6.10 28.11 2.49
CA SER A 386 -5.77 29.09 1.45
C SER A 386 -7.02 29.56 0.68
N LEU A 387 -7.94 28.63 0.37
CA LEU A 387 -9.22 28.95 -0.26
C LEU A 387 -10.11 29.78 0.65
N LEU A 388 -10.12 29.52 1.95
CA LEU A 388 -10.91 30.25 2.93
C LEU A 388 -10.49 31.71 3.04
N SER A 389 -9.21 32.02 2.81
CA SER A 389 -8.68 33.39 2.81
C SER A 389 -8.99 34.16 1.51
N CYS A 390 -9.34 33.47 0.42
CA CYS A 390 -9.74 34.11 -0.83
C CYS A 390 -11.15 34.72 -0.73
N ALA A 391 -11.44 35.79 -1.50
CA ALA A 391 -12.72 36.51 -1.52
C ALA A 391 -13.80 35.67 -2.24
N ILE A 392 -14.31 34.62 -1.59
CA ILE A 392 -15.36 33.72 -2.09
C ILE A 392 -16.71 34.09 -1.46
N GLY A 393 -17.83 33.81 -2.15
CA GLY A 393 -19.18 34.07 -1.67
C GLY A 393 -19.48 33.50 -0.28
N LYS A 394 -20.44 34.06 0.46
CA LYS A 394 -20.76 33.69 1.84
C LYS A 394 -21.08 32.19 2.02
N GLU A 395 -21.80 31.58 1.08
CA GLU A 395 -22.14 30.14 1.11
C GLU A 395 -20.90 29.27 0.96
N THR A 396 -20.06 29.54 -0.03
CA THR A 396 -18.81 28.81 -0.24
C THR A 396 -17.90 28.91 0.98
N LYS A 397 -17.86 30.09 1.63
CA LYS A 397 -17.06 30.34 2.83
C LYS A 397 -17.58 29.52 4.03
N SER A 398 -18.92 29.36 4.16
CA SER A 398 -19.52 28.53 5.19
C SER A 398 -19.14 27.05 5.01
N GLU A 399 -19.27 26.52 3.79
CA GLU A 399 -18.91 25.14 3.46
C GLU A 399 -17.41 24.86 3.64
N LEU A 400 -16.55 25.79 3.25
CA LEU A 400 -15.10 25.69 3.49
C LEU A 400 -14.74 25.68 4.97
N LYS A 401 -15.44 26.47 5.79
CA LYS A 401 -15.24 26.45 7.26
C LYS A 401 -15.62 25.09 7.83
N GLN A 402 -16.76 24.54 7.43
CA GLN A 402 -17.21 23.22 7.86
C GLN A 402 -16.23 22.13 7.40
N PHE A 403 -15.76 22.19 6.16
CA PHE A 403 -14.74 21.26 5.64
C PHE A 403 -13.41 21.39 6.41
N SER A 404 -12.96 22.60 6.71
CA SER A 404 -11.76 22.85 7.52
C SER A 404 -11.87 22.25 8.92
N LEU A 405 -13.04 22.37 9.58
CA LEU A 405 -13.32 21.76 10.87
C LEU A 405 -13.30 20.22 10.79
N GLN A 406 -13.91 19.63 9.76
CA GLN A 406 -13.86 18.18 9.54
C GLN A 406 -12.43 17.68 9.39
N LEU A 407 -11.58 18.38 8.62
CA LEU A 407 -10.16 18.04 8.45
C LEU A 407 -9.38 18.13 9.76
N LEU A 408 -9.70 19.07 10.63
CA LEU A 408 -9.04 19.25 11.93
C LEU A 408 -9.34 18.09 12.90
N HIS A 409 -10.58 17.61 12.89
CA HIS A 409 -11.02 16.53 13.80
C HIS A 409 -10.65 15.13 13.30
N ARG A 410 -10.42 14.95 12.00
CA ARG A 410 -10.14 13.65 11.41
C ARG A 410 -8.64 13.41 11.30
N LYS A 411 -8.10 12.58 12.20
CA LYS A 411 -6.68 12.19 12.20
C LYS A 411 -6.56 10.77 11.65
N ILE A 412 -6.05 10.64 10.43
CA ILE A 412 -5.75 9.34 9.84
C ILE A 412 -4.34 8.94 10.26
N GLN A 413 -4.19 7.70 10.71
CA GLN A 413 -2.91 7.10 11.06
C GLN A 413 -2.86 5.68 10.49
N PHE A 414 -1.72 5.31 9.93
CA PHE A 414 -1.44 3.96 9.48
C PHE A 414 -0.60 3.28 10.57
N THR A 415 -1.23 2.42 11.35
CA THR A 415 -0.59 1.80 12.52
C THR A 415 -0.49 0.29 12.37
N ALA A 416 0.47 -0.32 13.04
CA ALA A 416 0.52 -1.75 13.27
C ALA A 416 -0.15 -2.04 14.62
N ASN A 417 -1.44 -2.35 14.60
CA ASN A 417 -2.28 -2.66 15.76
C ASN A 417 -2.21 -1.61 16.89
N GLY A 418 -2.06 -0.33 16.52
CA GLY A 418 -1.96 0.78 17.48
C GLY A 418 -0.61 0.91 18.19
N TYR A 419 0.32 -0.05 18.05
CA TYR A 419 1.61 -0.01 18.75
C TYR A 419 2.56 1.06 18.18
N PHE A 420 2.62 1.21 16.88
CA PHE A 420 3.47 2.20 16.21
C PHE A 420 2.90 2.64 14.87
N VAL A 421 3.22 3.87 14.47
CA VAL A 421 2.86 4.44 13.18
C VAL A 421 3.89 4.01 12.16
N LEU A 422 3.44 3.54 10.99
CA LEU A 422 4.28 2.97 9.92
C LEU A 422 4.87 4.06 9.01
N ASP A 423 5.54 5.05 9.58
CA ASP A 423 6.18 6.15 8.85
C ASP A 423 7.72 5.99 8.78
N ASN A 424 8.41 6.97 8.18
CA ASN A 424 9.86 6.95 8.11
C ASN A 424 10.53 7.02 9.50
N THR A 425 9.88 7.61 10.51
CA THR A 425 10.39 7.67 11.88
C THR A 425 10.48 6.27 12.48
N PHE A 426 9.43 5.47 12.25
CA PHE A 426 9.43 4.06 12.63
C PHE A 426 10.58 3.29 11.97
N LEU A 427 10.83 3.50 10.66
CA LEU A 427 11.93 2.83 9.96
C LEU A 427 13.30 3.12 10.60
N HIS A 428 13.55 4.39 10.95
CA HIS A 428 14.78 4.77 11.64
C HIS A 428 14.90 4.12 13.02
N SER A 429 13.80 4.08 13.79
CA SER A 429 13.77 3.42 15.10
C SER A 429 14.00 1.92 14.98
N LEU A 430 13.41 1.26 13.97
CA LEU A 430 13.60 -0.17 13.70
C LEU A 430 15.07 -0.49 13.43
N ILE A 431 15.73 0.27 12.55
CA ILE A 431 17.15 0.09 12.22
C ILE A 431 18.02 0.32 13.47
N GLY A 432 17.77 1.40 14.22
CA GLY A 432 18.51 1.68 15.45
C GLY A 432 18.39 0.57 16.49
N THR A 433 17.19 0.01 16.64
CA THR A 433 16.94 -1.12 17.56
C THR A 433 17.68 -2.39 17.10
N VAL A 434 17.66 -2.71 15.80
CA VAL A 434 18.42 -3.84 15.23
C VAL A 434 19.91 -3.69 15.55
N VAL A 435 20.50 -2.51 15.29
CA VAL A 435 21.93 -2.25 15.58
C VAL A 435 22.22 -2.42 17.07
N THR A 436 21.37 -1.94 17.97
CA THR A 436 21.53 -2.09 19.43
C THR A 436 21.58 -3.58 19.82
N TYR A 437 20.63 -4.39 19.32
CA TYR A 437 20.63 -5.83 19.61
C TYR A 437 21.84 -6.56 19.01
N LEU A 438 22.31 -6.15 17.83
CA LEU A 438 23.53 -6.70 17.24
C LEU A 438 24.76 -6.42 18.10
N VAL A 439 24.91 -5.20 18.63
CA VAL A 439 26.01 -4.85 19.55
C VAL A 439 25.96 -5.74 20.80
N ILE A 440 24.79 -5.95 21.39
CA ILE A 440 24.62 -6.82 22.55
C ILE A 440 25.05 -8.27 22.22
N LEU A 441 24.58 -8.82 21.08
CA LEU A 441 24.97 -10.19 20.68
C LEU A 441 26.47 -10.35 20.46
N VAL A 442 27.11 -9.36 19.84
CA VAL A 442 28.58 -9.32 19.67
C VAL A 442 29.29 -9.31 21.00
N GLN A 443 28.84 -8.52 21.97
CA GLN A 443 29.44 -8.48 23.31
C GLN A 443 29.35 -9.83 24.04
N PHE A 444 28.21 -10.51 23.94
CA PHE A 444 28.04 -11.87 24.49
C PHE A 444 28.99 -12.87 23.83
N GLN A 445 29.16 -12.82 22.51
CA GLN A 445 30.07 -13.72 21.79
C GLN A 445 31.52 -13.50 22.21
N MET A 446 31.97 -12.24 22.28
CA MET A 446 33.34 -11.92 22.72
C MET A 446 33.58 -12.34 24.17
N GLY A 447 32.62 -12.13 25.07
CA GLY A 447 32.74 -12.54 26.48
C GLY A 447 32.85 -14.08 26.64
N SER A 448 32.09 -14.85 25.86
CA SER A 448 32.16 -16.32 25.91
C SER A 448 33.45 -16.87 25.31
N SER A 449 34.01 -16.22 24.29
CA SER A 449 35.29 -16.63 23.68
C SER A 449 36.48 -16.40 24.60
N CYS A 450 36.48 -15.36 25.45
CA CYS A 450 37.51 -15.14 26.46
C CYS A 450 37.47 -16.19 27.57
N SER A 451 36.30 -16.68 27.97
CA SER A 451 36.16 -17.71 29.01
C SER A 451 36.64 -19.10 28.57
N SER A 452 36.73 -19.37 27.28
CA SER A 452 37.10 -20.66 26.71
C SER A 452 38.60 -20.81 26.41
N ARG A 453 39.40 -19.76 26.53
CA ARG A 453 40.86 -19.84 26.34
C ARG A 453 41.56 -20.20 27.67
N PRO A 454 42.24 -21.39 27.77
CA PRO A 454 42.87 -21.83 29.02
C PRO A 454 44.13 -21.06 29.38
N HIS A 455 44.46 -19.95 28.74
CA HIS A 455 45.71 -19.22 28.91
C HIS A 455 45.57 -17.83 29.60
N CYS A 456 44.42 -17.52 30.22
CA CYS A 456 44.31 -16.35 31.09
C CYS A 456 44.51 -16.69 32.57
N ASN A 457 45.43 -17.60 32.87
CA ASN A 457 45.96 -17.68 34.24
C ASN A 457 46.97 -16.53 34.41
N TYR A 458 46.50 -15.41 34.90
CA TYR A 458 47.34 -14.42 35.54
C TYR A 458 47.95 -15.07 36.78
N THR A 459 49.23 -15.43 36.69
CA THR A 459 50.07 -15.65 37.84
C THR A 459 49.97 -14.40 38.72
N ARG A 460 49.29 -14.53 39.86
CA ARG A 460 49.42 -13.64 41.00
C ARG A 460 50.75 -13.99 41.64
N GLU A 461 51.78 -13.18 41.50
CA GLU A 461 52.83 -12.94 42.46
C GLU A 461 52.56 -11.59 43.15
#